data_4175c028480188253b44fb840dc2023b
#
_entry.id   4175c028480188253b44fb840dc2023b
#
_cell.length_a   1.000
_cell.length_b   1.000
_cell.length_c   1.000
_cell.angle_alpha   90.00
_cell.angle_beta   90.00
_cell.angle_gamma   90.00
#
_symmetry.space_group_name_H-M   'P 1'
#
loop_
_entity.id
_entity.type
_entity.pdbx_description
1 polymer ?
#
loop_
_entity_poly.entity_id
_entity_poly.type
_entity_poly.pdbx_seq_one_letter_code
_entity_poly.pdbx_strand_id
1 'polypeptide(L)'
;MAATMSYRTIFLAALTLVAVATTSLAQAQNKPIRLIVPYAAGGPLDVTARALAERVKDTLGTVIVENKPGAGGNIGADAVAKAAPDGLTIGIAATATHAVNPWLYAKMPFNAATDFAPITQMVRVPNVLVMNAETSARLKINTVSELIAYAKANPAKLNYGSGGNGSAGHLAGELFKKEAGIFAVHIPYNGGNPAQLALLSGQVDFNFDNLATAAPNIRSGKLKALAVTTLNGVNALPGIPPVADTLKGFAIDTWWGLVAPAATPKDVVTRLNQAFVAALNAPETKTRFATLLAEPVPTTPEAFGTLMTLERAKYEGLVKATGARVD
;
A
#
# COMPACT_ATOMS: atom_id res chain seq x y z
N MET A 1 35.49 60.15 -18.99
CA MET A 1 34.52 59.72 -20.08
C MET A 1 33.49 58.81 -19.46
N ALA A 2 32.30 59.31 -19.14
CA ALA A 2 31.21 58.51 -18.64
C ALA A 2 30.33 58.07 -19.84
N ALA A 3 30.26 56.78 -20.08
CA ALA A 3 29.45 56.21 -21.15
C ALA A 3 27.97 56.28 -20.75
N THR A 4 27.20 57.14 -21.37
CA THR A 4 25.74 57.20 -21.22
C THR A 4 25.12 56.02 -21.93
N MET A 5 24.70 55.01 -21.16
CA MET A 5 23.92 53.89 -21.69
C MET A 5 22.55 54.36 -22.13
N SER A 6 22.24 54.17 -23.42
CA SER A 6 20.95 54.63 -24.04
C SER A 6 19.79 53.89 -23.41
N TYR A 7 18.65 54.61 -23.12
CA TYR A 7 17.39 54.03 -22.61
C TYR A 7 16.87 52.87 -23.44
N ARG A 8 17.19 52.81 -24.73
CA ARG A 8 16.85 51.68 -25.62
C ARG A 8 17.58 50.39 -25.24
N THR A 9 18.86 50.46 -24.76
CA THR A 9 19.63 49.27 -24.33
C THR A 9 19.13 48.73 -23.00
N ILE A 10 18.66 49.61 -22.10
CA ILE A 10 18.07 49.21 -20.81
C ILE A 10 16.69 48.55 -21.04
N PHE A 11 15.89 49.06 -21.96
CA PHE A 11 14.59 48.51 -22.28
C PHE A 11 14.67 47.14 -22.95
N LEU A 12 15.62 46.94 -23.86
CA LEU A 12 15.89 45.62 -24.47
C LEU A 12 16.39 44.59 -23.47
N ALA A 13 17.26 44.99 -22.54
CA ALA A 13 17.79 44.09 -21.49
C ALA A 13 16.68 43.67 -20.50
N ALA A 14 15.76 44.57 -20.16
CA ALA A 14 14.60 44.28 -19.31
C ALA A 14 13.61 43.31 -19.99
N LEU A 15 13.35 43.50 -21.30
CA LEU A 15 12.49 42.59 -22.07
C LEU A 15 13.06 41.17 -22.19
N THR A 16 14.38 41.06 -22.38
CA THR A 16 15.04 39.75 -22.44
C THR A 16 15.05 39.04 -21.08
N LEU A 17 15.21 39.76 -19.96
CA LEU A 17 15.12 39.15 -18.61
C LEU A 17 13.73 38.62 -18.30
N VAL A 18 12.67 39.34 -18.68
CA VAL A 18 11.29 38.90 -18.50
C VAL A 18 10.95 37.70 -19.39
N ALA A 19 11.44 37.64 -20.62
CA ALA A 19 11.24 36.51 -21.51
C ALA A 19 11.94 35.22 -21.02
N VAL A 20 13.14 35.35 -20.45
CA VAL A 20 13.87 34.21 -19.87
C VAL A 20 13.20 33.71 -18.58
N ALA A 21 12.64 34.60 -17.75
CA ALA A 21 11.92 34.21 -16.55
C ALA A 21 10.60 33.48 -16.87
N THR A 22 9.87 33.90 -17.91
CA THR A 22 8.61 33.24 -18.32
C THR A 22 8.83 31.89 -18.98
N THR A 23 9.92 31.68 -19.70
CA THR A 23 10.26 30.35 -20.26
C THR A 23 10.71 29.36 -19.19
N SER A 24 11.38 29.80 -18.13
CA SER A 24 11.77 28.94 -17.00
C SER A 24 10.55 28.48 -16.18
N LEU A 25 9.53 29.31 -16.02
CA LEU A 25 8.27 28.95 -15.34
C LEU A 25 7.43 27.97 -16.18
N ALA A 26 7.40 28.11 -17.49
CA ALA A 26 6.68 27.21 -18.39
C ALA A 26 7.34 25.82 -18.48
N GLN A 27 8.67 25.73 -18.37
CA GLN A 27 9.39 24.46 -18.35
C GLN A 27 9.26 23.70 -17.03
N ALA A 28 9.04 24.39 -15.90
CA ALA A 28 8.78 23.74 -14.62
C ALA A 28 7.41 23.03 -14.57
N GLN A 29 6.44 23.47 -15.38
CA GLN A 29 5.10 22.88 -15.45
C GLN A 29 5.01 21.57 -16.27
N ASN A 30 6.08 21.17 -16.98
CA ASN A 30 6.08 20.01 -17.87
C ASN A 30 6.86 18.78 -17.37
N LYS A 31 7.43 18.85 -16.16
CA LYS A 31 8.11 17.67 -15.60
C LYS A 31 7.08 16.67 -15.08
N PRO A 32 7.17 15.39 -15.45
CA PRO A 32 6.26 14.37 -14.96
C PRO A 32 6.41 14.16 -13.45
N ILE A 33 5.30 13.92 -12.77
CA ILE A 33 5.32 13.46 -11.38
C ILE A 33 5.64 11.96 -11.38
N ARG A 34 6.60 11.55 -10.57
CA ARG A 34 6.95 10.15 -10.33
C ARG A 34 6.15 9.66 -9.14
N LEU A 35 5.31 8.65 -9.35
CA LEU A 35 4.57 7.96 -8.28
C LEU A 35 5.25 6.63 -7.99
N ILE A 36 5.97 6.57 -6.87
CA ILE A 36 6.69 5.38 -6.44
C ILE A 36 5.73 4.38 -5.80
N VAL A 37 5.68 3.17 -6.35
CA VAL A 37 4.96 2.02 -5.79
C VAL A 37 5.98 1.07 -5.16
N PRO A 38 5.91 0.80 -3.83
CA PRO A 38 6.95 0.04 -3.10
C PRO A 38 6.86 -1.48 -3.30
N TYR A 39 6.09 -1.96 -4.28
CA TYR A 39 5.86 -3.39 -4.55
C TYR A 39 5.90 -3.69 -6.05
N ALA A 40 5.91 -5.00 -6.39
CA ALA A 40 5.96 -5.48 -7.76
C ALA A 40 4.80 -4.97 -8.62
N ALA A 41 5.07 -4.77 -9.90
CA ALA A 41 4.08 -4.41 -10.90
C ALA A 41 2.98 -5.46 -11.04
N GLY A 42 1.77 -5.03 -11.42
CA GLY A 42 0.59 -5.88 -11.59
C GLY A 42 -0.10 -6.28 -10.28
N GLY A 43 0.47 -5.94 -9.11
CA GLY A 43 -0.21 -6.12 -7.83
C GLY A 43 -1.26 -5.03 -7.56
N PRO A 44 -2.08 -5.19 -6.50
CA PRO A 44 -3.19 -4.26 -6.21
C PRO A 44 -2.77 -2.80 -6.07
N LEU A 45 -1.61 -2.53 -5.43
CA LEU A 45 -1.10 -1.17 -5.28
C LEU A 45 -0.72 -0.55 -6.63
N ASP A 46 -0.08 -1.31 -7.49
CA ASP A 46 0.30 -0.87 -8.83
C ASP A 46 -0.93 -0.57 -9.69
N VAL A 47 -1.93 -1.45 -9.67
CA VAL A 47 -3.17 -1.28 -10.43
C VAL A 47 -3.94 -0.04 -9.97
N THR A 48 -4.03 0.20 -8.66
CA THR A 48 -4.68 1.41 -8.10
C THR A 48 -3.88 2.67 -8.41
N ALA A 49 -2.54 2.64 -8.31
CA ALA A 49 -1.67 3.76 -8.64
C ALA A 49 -1.82 4.19 -10.11
N ARG A 50 -1.79 3.22 -11.05
CA ARG A 50 -1.96 3.50 -12.49
C ARG A 50 -3.34 4.05 -12.81
N ALA A 51 -4.38 3.53 -12.16
CA ALA A 51 -5.73 4.04 -12.32
C ALA A 51 -5.86 5.52 -11.90
N LEU A 52 -5.23 5.90 -10.79
CA LEU A 52 -5.24 7.28 -10.32
C LEU A 52 -4.32 8.18 -11.14
N ALA A 53 -3.13 7.71 -11.54
CA ALA A 53 -2.21 8.44 -12.40
C ALA A 53 -2.87 8.89 -13.70
N GLU A 54 -3.66 8.01 -14.31
CA GLU A 54 -4.43 8.34 -15.52
C GLU A 54 -5.51 9.40 -15.27
N ARG A 55 -6.17 9.36 -14.11
CA ARG A 55 -7.25 10.29 -13.77
C ARG A 55 -6.79 11.69 -13.39
N VAL A 56 -5.59 11.84 -12.86
CA VAL A 56 -5.07 13.14 -12.44
C VAL A 56 -4.28 13.86 -13.55
N LYS A 57 -4.07 13.25 -14.71
CA LYS A 57 -3.23 13.80 -15.77
C LYS A 57 -3.69 15.17 -16.28
N ASP A 58 -5.01 15.40 -16.36
CA ASP A 58 -5.57 16.65 -16.83
C ASP A 58 -5.40 17.80 -15.80
N THR A 59 -5.20 17.45 -14.52
CA THR A 59 -5.05 18.42 -13.42
C THR A 59 -3.58 18.62 -13.01
N LEU A 60 -2.81 17.54 -12.97
CA LEU A 60 -1.42 17.52 -12.48
C LEU A 60 -0.37 17.35 -13.57
N GLY A 61 -0.79 17.08 -14.81
CA GLY A 61 0.10 16.67 -15.90
C GLY A 61 0.45 15.18 -15.82
N THR A 62 1.47 14.77 -16.55
CA THR A 62 1.88 13.37 -16.63
C THR A 62 2.33 12.82 -15.29
N VAL A 63 1.76 11.69 -14.87
CA VAL A 63 2.19 10.92 -13.70
C VAL A 63 2.73 9.58 -14.13
N ILE A 64 4.01 9.32 -13.84
CA ILE A 64 4.71 8.07 -14.18
C ILE A 64 4.75 7.18 -12.95
N VAL A 65 4.20 5.97 -13.05
CA VAL A 65 4.23 4.97 -11.97
C VAL A 65 5.51 4.15 -12.08
N GLU A 66 6.33 4.18 -11.01
CA GLU A 66 7.57 3.42 -10.89
C GLU A 66 7.49 2.39 -9.76
N ASN A 67 7.68 1.12 -10.07
CA ASN A 67 7.72 0.06 -9.07
C ASN A 67 9.15 -0.09 -8.50
N LYS A 68 9.27 0.01 -7.17
CA LYS A 68 10.54 -0.19 -6.43
C LYS A 68 10.31 -1.19 -5.29
N PRO A 69 10.21 -2.50 -5.60
CA PRO A 69 9.99 -3.54 -4.60
C PRO A 69 11.24 -3.84 -3.79
N GLY A 70 11.06 -4.54 -2.67
CA GLY A 70 12.12 -5.09 -1.83
C GLY A 70 12.11 -4.58 -0.39
N ALA A 71 12.72 -5.36 0.51
CA ALA A 71 12.78 -5.11 1.96
C ALA A 71 11.41 -4.76 2.56
N GLY A 72 10.35 -5.54 2.23
CA GLY A 72 8.99 -5.27 2.71
C GLY A 72 8.39 -3.93 2.23
N GLY A 73 8.90 -3.37 1.12
CA GLY A 73 8.51 -2.07 0.58
C GLY A 73 9.42 -0.91 1.03
N ASN A 74 10.36 -1.16 1.93
CA ASN A 74 11.23 -0.10 2.48
C ASN A 74 12.10 0.57 1.42
N ILE A 75 12.51 -0.15 0.34
CA ILE A 75 13.31 0.42 -0.76
C ILE A 75 12.51 1.53 -1.47
N GLY A 76 11.25 1.28 -1.79
CA GLY A 76 10.39 2.27 -2.44
C GLY A 76 10.07 3.46 -1.53
N ALA A 77 9.76 3.21 -0.26
CA ALA A 77 9.48 4.26 0.72
C ALA A 77 10.72 5.15 0.97
N ASP A 78 11.91 4.56 1.09
CA ASP A 78 13.18 5.30 1.24
C ASP A 78 13.47 6.22 0.03
N ALA A 79 13.18 5.72 -1.18
CA ALA A 79 13.32 6.53 -2.39
C ALA A 79 12.41 7.77 -2.40
N VAL A 80 11.24 7.71 -1.76
CA VAL A 80 10.35 8.86 -1.57
C VAL A 80 10.89 9.78 -0.48
N ALA A 81 11.25 9.23 0.68
CA ALA A 81 11.76 10.00 1.82
C ALA A 81 12.96 10.89 1.45
N LYS A 82 13.83 10.39 0.57
CA LYS A 82 15.07 11.07 0.14
C LYS A 82 14.94 11.88 -1.15
N ALA A 83 13.75 11.94 -1.74
CA ALA A 83 13.53 12.72 -2.95
C ALA A 83 13.50 14.23 -2.68
N ALA A 84 13.69 15.04 -3.73
CA ALA A 84 13.53 16.49 -3.63
C ALA A 84 12.09 16.82 -3.22
N PRO A 85 11.89 17.79 -2.29
CA PRO A 85 10.55 18.13 -1.77
C PRO A 85 9.81 19.13 -2.68
N ASP A 86 9.87 18.92 -4.00
CA ASP A 86 9.30 19.80 -5.03
C ASP A 86 7.91 19.33 -5.52
N GLY A 87 7.41 18.21 -5.00
CA GLY A 87 6.15 17.60 -5.40
C GLY A 87 6.22 16.80 -6.70
N LEU A 88 7.41 16.63 -7.31
CA LEU A 88 7.61 15.82 -8.51
C LEU A 88 7.94 14.35 -8.21
N THR A 89 8.18 14.01 -6.95
CA THR A 89 8.27 12.62 -6.48
C THR A 89 7.34 12.44 -5.31
N ILE A 90 6.35 11.57 -5.48
CA ILE A 90 5.41 11.13 -4.45
C ILE A 90 5.44 9.61 -4.38
N GLY A 91 4.85 9.02 -3.37
CA GLY A 91 4.81 7.58 -3.27
C GLY A 91 3.61 7.04 -2.52
N ILE A 92 3.44 5.72 -2.60
CA ILE A 92 2.43 5.04 -1.81
C ILE A 92 2.99 4.71 -0.42
N ALA A 93 2.33 5.27 0.60
CA ALA A 93 2.40 4.78 1.96
C ALA A 93 1.50 3.55 2.08
N ALA A 94 2.01 2.47 2.62
CA ALA A 94 1.26 1.26 2.92
C ALA A 94 1.30 0.95 4.41
N THR A 95 0.33 0.19 4.91
CA THR A 95 0.32 -0.33 6.29
C THR A 95 1.68 -0.93 6.68
N ALA A 96 2.29 -1.72 5.77
CA ALA A 96 3.61 -2.30 6.01
C ALA A 96 4.68 -1.23 6.26
N THR A 97 4.92 -0.36 5.30
CA THR A 97 6.06 0.57 5.31
C THR A 97 5.94 1.66 6.37
N HIS A 98 4.71 2.11 6.69
CA HIS A 98 4.49 3.27 7.54
C HIS A 98 3.90 2.97 8.92
N ALA A 99 3.42 1.74 9.16
CA ALA A 99 2.87 1.37 10.46
C ALA A 99 3.57 0.15 11.09
N VAL A 100 3.99 -0.83 10.29
CA VAL A 100 4.51 -2.12 10.76
C VAL A 100 6.04 -2.15 10.80
N ASN A 101 6.69 -1.86 9.67
CA ASN A 101 8.13 -2.01 9.49
C ASN A 101 8.98 -1.23 10.51
N PRO A 102 8.54 -0.04 11.01
CA PRO A 102 9.26 0.66 12.07
C PRO A 102 9.49 -0.17 13.34
N TRP A 103 8.66 -1.18 13.57
CA TRP A 103 8.72 -2.05 14.75
C TRP A 103 9.28 -3.44 14.45
N LEU A 104 9.26 -3.82 13.17
CA LEU A 104 9.62 -5.15 12.69
C LEU A 104 11.10 -5.25 12.33
N TYR A 105 11.65 -4.20 11.71
CA TYR A 105 13.04 -4.14 11.26
C TYR A 105 13.94 -3.55 12.34
N ALA A 106 15.09 -4.16 12.59
CA ALA A 106 16.08 -3.64 13.55
C ALA A 106 16.65 -2.28 13.11
N LYS A 107 16.71 -2.03 11.79
CA LYS A 107 17.21 -0.78 11.21
C LYS A 107 16.34 -0.36 10.01
N MET A 108 15.71 0.79 10.15
CA MET A 108 14.95 1.43 9.07
C MET A 108 15.82 2.42 8.30
N PRO A 109 15.71 2.50 6.96
CA PRO A 109 16.45 3.49 6.16
C PRO A 109 15.82 4.89 6.21
N PHE A 110 14.61 5.03 6.75
CA PHE A 110 13.83 6.27 6.92
C PHE A 110 13.07 6.26 8.25
N ASN A 111 12.61 7.42 8.67
CA ASN A 111 11.70 7.58 9.81
C ASN A 111 10.26 7.74 9.31
N ALA A 112 9.42 6.73 9.50
CA ALA A 112 8.02 6.73 9.05
C ALA A 112 7.15 7.82 9.73
N ALA A 113 7.59 8.42 10.82
CA ALA A 113 6.88 9.47 11.53
C ALA A 113 7.20 10.88 11.02
N THR A 114 8.44 11.10 10.52
CA THR A 114 8.96 12.45 10.27
C THR A 114 9.39 12.72 8.84
N ASP A 115 9.66 11.68 8.03
CA ASP A 115 10.27 11.85 6.71
C ASP A 115 9.25 12.01 5.58
N PHE A 116 7.94 12.04 5.91
CA PHE A 116 6.86 12.10 4.93
C PHE A 116 5.83 13.17 5.28
N ALA A 117 5.36 13.88 4.25
CA ALA A 117 4.16 14.72 4.28
C ALA A 117 2.97 13.88 3.77
N PRO A 118 1.93 13.62 4.58
CA PRO A 118 0.72 12.94 4.13
C PRO A 118 0.01 13.73 3.04
N ILE A 119 -0.50 13.07 2.00
CA ILE A 119 -1.33 13.71 0.96
C ILE A 119 -2.79 13.30 1.15
N THR A 120 -3.10 12.01 1.08
CA THR A 120 -4.46 11.48 1.30
C THR A 120 -4.41 9.98 1.51
N GLN A 121 -5.32 9.42 2.29
CA GLN A 121 -5.61 7.99 2.22
C GLN A 121 -6.23 7.69 0.85
N MET A 122 -5.87 6.56 0.26
CA MET A 122 -6.43 6.12 -1.04
C MET A 122 -7.57 5.14 -0.82
N VAL A 123 -7.26 4.02 -0.18
CA VAL A 123 -8.18 2.90 -0.02
C VAL A 123 -7.99 2.18 1.31
N ARG A 124 -9.04 1.45 1.71
CA ARG A 124 -8.99 0.32 2.63
C ARG A 124 -9.29 -0.96 1.87
N VAL A 125 -8.56 -2.02 2.19
CA VAL A 125 -8.74 -3.34 1.60
C VAL A 125 -8.78 -4.36 2.73
N PRO A 126 -9.89 -5.08 2.92
CA PRO A 126 -9.93 -6.23 3.79
C PRO A 126 -8.92 -7.29 3.35
N ASN A 127 -8.37 -8.05 4.30
CA ASN A 127 -7.66 -9.27 3.97
C ASN A 127 -8.59 -10.47 4.16
N VAL A 128 -8.25 -11.54 3.48
CA VAL A 128 -8.99 -12.80 3.49
C VAL A 128 -8.01 -13.96 3.69
N LEU A 129 -8.33 -14.86 4.59
CA LEU A 129 -7.65 -16.14 4.73
C LEU A 129 -8.11 -17.06 3.61
N VAL A 130 -7.19 -17.39 2.74
CA VAL A 130 -7.43 -18.24 1.56
C VAL A 130 -6.49 -19.45 1.53
N MET A 131 -7.00 -20.54 0.98
CA MET A 131 -6.21 -21.73 0.64
C MET A 131 -6.29 -21.99 -0.87
N ASN A 132 -5.28 -22.68 -1.42
CA ASN A 132 -5.44 -23.32 -2.72
C ASN A 132 -6.62 -24.31 -2.64
N ALA A 133 -7.55 -24.27 -3.62
CA ALA A 133 -8.79 -25.05 -3.55
C ALA A 133 -8.53 -26.56 -3.57
N GLU A 134 -7.55 -27.04 -4.36
CA GLU A 134 -7.16 -28.46 -4.41
C GLU A 134 -6.53 -28.90 -3.09
N THR A 135 -5.66 -28.09 -2.51
CA THR A 135 -5.06 -28.35 -1.18
C THR A 135 -6.13 -28.37 -0.09
N SER A 136 -7.06 -27.41 -0.10
CA SER A 136 -8.21 -27.37 0.82
C SER A 136 -9.04 -28.66 0.73
N ALA A 137 -9.38 -29.10 -0.49
CA ALA A 137 -10.15 -30.33 -0.72
C ALA A 137 -9.38 -31.58 -0.27
N ARG A 138 -8.11 -31.69 -0.63
CA ARG A 138 -7.23 -32.82 -0.29
C ARG A 138 -7.04 -32.96 1.23
N LEU A 139 -6.90 -31.84 1.95
CA LEU A 139 -6.70 -31.82 3.39
C LEU A 139 -8.05 -31.77 4.18
N LYS A 140 -9.18 -31.66 3.48
CA LYS A 140 -10.53 -31.51 4.02
C LYS A 140 -10.64 -30.31 4.98
N ILE A 141 -10.04 -29.18 4.58
CA ILE A 141 -10.06 -27.92 5.34
C ILE A 141 -11.02 -26.95 4.66
N ASN A 142 -12.16 -26.65 5.27
CA ASN A 142 -13.18 -25.74 4.76
C ASN A 142 -13.45 -24.54 5.68
N THR A 143 -12.94 -24.59 6.90
CA THR A 143 -13.18 -23.60 7.96
C THR A 143 -11.87 -23.24 8.67
N VAL A 144 -11.88 -22.11 9.39
CA VAL A 144 -10.76 -21.70 10.25
C VAL A 144 -10.48 -22.76 11.31
N SER A 145 -11.53 -23.33 11.91
CA SER A 145 -11.38 -24.36 12.96
C SER A 145 -10.73 -25.64 12.43
N GLU A 146 -11.07 -26.07 11.22
CA GLU A 146 -10.44 -27.24 10.57
C GLU A 146 -8.98 -26.96 10.21
N LEU A 147 -8.65 -25.75 9.75
CA LEU A 147 -7.25 -25.35 9.49
C LEU A 147 -6.43 -25.42 10.80
N ILE A 148 -6.96 -24.87 11.88
CA ILE A 148 -6.31 -24.92 13.21
C ILE A 148 -6.14 -26.37 13.68
N ALA A 149 -7.17 -27.19 13.56
CA ALA A 149 -7.11 -28.59 13.97
C ALA A 149 -6.07 -29.36 13.16
N TYR A 150 -6.03 -29.17 11.84
CA TYR A 150 -5.03 -29.81 10.99
C TYR A 150 -3.60 -29.36 11.36
N ALA A 151 -3.38 -28.06 11.53
CA ALA A 151 -2.06 -27.52 11.87
C ALA A 151 -1.55 -28.02 13.24
N LYS A 152 -2.45 -28.17 14.22
CA LYS A 152 -2.12 -28.75 15.54
C LYS A 152 -1.75 -30.22 15.44
N ALA A 153 -2.45 -30.99 14.62
CA ALA A 153 -2.17 -32.41 14.41
C ALA A 153 -0.92 -32.64 13.54
N ASN A 154 -0.51 -31.67 12.76
CA ASN A 154 0.60 -31.74 11.81
C ASN A 154 1.55 -30.53 11.93
N PRO A 155 2.29 -30.37 13.02
CA PRO A 155 3.19 -29.24 13.23
C PRO A 155 4.21 -29.11 12.09
N ALA A 156 4.47 -27.86 11.64
CA ALA A 156 5.43 -27.52 10.58
C ALA A 156 5.13 -28.13 9.18
N LYS A 157 3.95 -28.68 8.95
CA LYS A 157 3.56 -29.23 7.63
C LYS A 157 2.93 -28.18 6.73
N LEU A 158 2.45 -27.07 7.28
CA LEU A 158 1.85 -25.99 6.49
C LEU A 158 2.81 -24.82 6.34
N ASN A 159 2.83 -24.24 5.14
CA ASN A 159 3.52 -23.00 4.82
C ASN A 159 2.49 -21.93 4.47
N TYR A 160 2.76 -20.67 4.83
CA TYR A 160 1.93 -19.57 4.37
C TYR A 160 2.76 -18.51 3.66
N GLY A 161 2.18 -17.96 2.59
CA GLY A 161 2.78 -16.88 1.84
C GLY A 161 2.28 -15.50 2.29
N SER A 162 3.05 -14.48 2.03
CA SER A 162 2.61 -13.09 2.20
C SER A 162 3.24 -12.16 1.17
N GLY A 163 2.70 -10.93 1.06
CA GLY A 163 3.25 -9.89 0.21
C GLY A 163 4.60 -9.33 0.66
N GLY A 164 5.27 -10.00 1.59
CA GLY A 164 6.59 -9.65 2.13
C GLY A 164 6.56 -9.42 3.63
N ASN A 165 7.74 -9.38 4.21
CA ASN A 165 7.92 -9.09 5.62
C ASN A 165 7.26 -7.74 5.98
N GLY A 166 6.52 -7.69 7.08
CA GLY A 166 5.77 -6.52 7.51
C GLY A 166 4.45 -6.28 6.79
N SER A 167 4.14 -7.02 5.71
CA SER A 167 2.81 -6.91 5.09
C SER A 167 1.71 -7.30 6.06
N ALA A 168 0.49 -6.80 5.82
CA ALA A 168 -0.67 -7.20 6.63
C ALA A 168 -0.88 -8.72 6.63
N GLY A 169 -0.59 -9.38 5.50
CA GLY A 169 -0.64 -10.84 5.39
C GLY A 169 0.39 -11.56 6.28
N HIS A 170 1.62 -11.03 6.37
CA HIS A 170 2.62 -11.55 7.30
C HIS A 170 2.15 -11.45 8.75
N LEU A 171 1.73 -10.25 9.19
CA LEU A 171 1.27 -10.03 10.56
C LEU A 171 0.00 -10.82 10.89
N ALA A 172 -0.92 -10.93 9.93
CA ALA A 172 -2.11 -11.76 10.10
C ALA A 172 -1.73 -13.23 10.32
N GLY A 173 -0.76 -13.74 9.56
CA GLY A 173 -0.22 -15.09 9.72
C GLY A 173 0.43 -15.28 11.09
N GLU A 174 1.30 -14.36 11.52
CA GLU A 174 1.96 -14.44 12.82
C GLU A 174 0.97 -14.33 13.99
N LEU A 175 0.01 -13.38 13.91
CA LEU A 175 -1.06 -13.28 14.91
C LEU A 175 -1.91 -14.56 14.94
N PHE A 176 -2.28 -15.08 13.78
CA PHE A 176 -3.05 -16.32 13.68
C PHE A 176 -2.32 -17.51 14.32
N LYS A 177 -1.03 -17.67 14.02
CA LYS A 177 -0.19 -18.70 14.63
C LYS A 177 -0.18 -18.61 16.16
N LYS A 178 -0.01 -17.39 16.67
CA LYS A 178 0.03 -17.10 18.10
C LYS A 178 -1.31 -17.39 18.77
N GLU A 179 -2.40 -16.80 18.27
CA GLU A 179 -3.74 -16.92 18.89
C GLU A 179 -4.30 -18.36 18.79
N ALA A 180 -4.01 -19.06 17.68
CA ALA A 180 -4.44 -20.43 17.49
C ALA A 180 -3.51 -21.45 18.18
N GLY A 181 -2.31 -21.07 18.63
CA GLY A 181 -1.33 -21.98 19.18
C GLY A 181 -0.85 -23.01 18.17
N ILE A 182 -0.55 -22.58 16.93
CA ILE A 182 -0.08 -23.45 15.82
C ILE A 182 1.28 -22.99 15.31
N PHE A 183 1.92 -23.87 14.53
CA PHE A 183 3.13 -23.55 13.79
C PHE A 183 2.90 -23.71 12.28
N ALA A 184 3.31 -22.69 11.52
CA ALA A 184 3.40 -22.69 10.06
C ALA A 184 4.59 -21.83 9.64
N VAL A 185 5.26 -22.22 8.54
CA VAL A 185 6.44 -21.51 8.04
C VAL A 185 5.99 -20.33 7.18
N HIS A 186 6.55 -19.14 7.43
CA HIS A 186 6.31 -17.96 6.62
C HIS A 186 7.24 -17.91 5.40
N ILE A 187 6.68 -17.69 4.21
CA ILE A 187 7.41 -17.49 2.95
C ILE A 187 7.08 -16.09 2.42
N PRO A 188 7.99 -15.12 2.54
CA PRO A 188 7.77 -13.75 2.06
C PRO A 188 8.01 -13.63 0.56
N TYR A 189 7.14 -12.86 -0.13
CA TYR A 189 7.25 -12.50 -1.54
C TYR A 189 7.31 -10.97 -1.73
N ASN A 190 7.69 -10.51 -2.93
CA ASN A 190 7.80 -9.08 -3.24
C ASN A 190 6.46 -8.45 -3.65
N GLY A 191 5.39 -8.69 -2.89
CA GLY A 191 4.06 -8.16 -3.13
C GLY A 191 2.97 -9.23 -3.18
N GLY A 192 1.70 -8.82 -3.19
CA GLY A 192 0.54 -9.73 -3.17
C GLY A 192 0.47 -10.64 -4.39
N ASN A 193 0.77 -10.12 -5.60
CA ASN A 193 0.68 -10.90 -6.82
C ASN A 193 1.65 -12.10 -6.85
N PRO A 194 2.96 -11.95 -6.58
CA PRO A 194 3.86 -13.10 -6.46
C PRO A 194 3.44 -14.10 -5.36
N ALA A 195 2.98 -13.63 -4.21
CA ALA A 195 2.49 -14.49 -3.13
C ALA A 195 1.28 -15.32 -3.56
N GLN A 196 0.36 -14.71 -4.31
CA GLN A 196 -0.82 -15.40 -4.82
C GLN A 196 -0.47 -16.44 -5.88
N LEU A 197 0.49 -16.16 -6.77
CA LEU A 197 0.98 -17.14 -7.74
C LEU A 197 1.58 -18.36 -7.06
N ALA A 198 2.33 -18.15 -5.96
CA ALA A 198 2.86 -19.24 -5.16
C ALA A 198 1.75 -20.08 -4.49
N LEU A 199 0.67 -19.43 -4.02
CA LEU A 199 -0.48 -20.14 -3.47
C LEU A 199 -1.21 -20.95 -4.55
N LEU A 200 -1.43 -20.37 -5.74
CA LEU A 200 -2.09 -21.03 -6.86
C LEU A 200 -1.29 -22.23 -7.39
N SER A 201 0.04 -22.18 -7.34
CA SER A 201 0.93 -23.27 -7.74
C SER A 201 1.16 -24.32 -6.64
N GLY A 202 0.60 -24.12 -5.43
CA GLY A 202 0.78 -25.04 -4.30
C GLY A 202 2.16 -24.97 -3.62
N GLN A 203 2.97 -23.93 -3.89
CA GLN A 203 4.23 -23.70 -3.20
C GLN A 203 4.01 -23.31 -1.73
N VAL A 204 2.88 -22.68 -1.43
CA VAL A 204 2.38 -22.41 -0.07
C VAL A 204 0.95 -22.92 0.06
N ASP A 205 0.52 -23.22 1.30
CA ASP A 205 -0.77 -23.88 1.57
C ASP A 205 -1.89 -22.86 1.79
N PHE A 206 -1.59 -21.74 2.43
CA PHE A 206 -2.56 -20.68 2.69
C PHE A 206 -1.90 -19.29 2.70
N ASN A 207 -2.71 -18.25 2.49
CA ASN A 207 -2.32 -16.85 2.63
C ASN A 207 -3.37 -16.08 3.42
N PHE A 208 -2.93 -15.04 4.12
CA PHE A 208 -3.78 -13.90 4.44
C PHE A 208 -3.53 -12.85 3.36
N ASP A 209 -4.38 -12.83 2.35
CA ASP A 209 -4.17 -12.02 1.15
C ASP A 209 -5.10 -10.80 1.14
N ASN A 210 -4.71 -9.73 0.42
CA ASN A 210 -5.65 -8.65 0.17
C ASN A 210 -6.84 -9.18 -0.64
N LEU A 211 -8.04 -8.81 -0.23
CA LEU A 211 -9.24 -9.23 -0.95
C LEU A 211 -9.19 -8.79 -2.42
N ALA A 212 -8.59 -7.62 -2.72
CA ALA A 212 -8.36 -7.15 -4.08
C ALA A 212 -7.53 -8.12 -4.93
N THR A 213 -6.54 -8.79 -4.34
CA THR A 213 -5.71 -9.79 -5.03
C THR A 213 -6.46 -11.12 -5.15
N ALA A 214 -7.09 -11.57 -4.06
CA ALA A 214 -7.68 -12.90 -3.97
C ALA A 214 -9.01 -13.06 -4.72
N ALA A 215 -9.82 -11.98 -4.82
CA ALA A 215 -11.19 -12.04 -5.29
C ALA A 215 -11.39 -12.72 -6.68
N PRO A 216 -10.60 -12.44 -7.71
CA PRO A 216 -10.77 -13.11 -9.00
C PRO A 216 -10.62 -14.62 -8.89
N ASN A 217 -9.67 -15.10 -8.10
CA ASN A 217 -9.39 -16.52 -7.93
C ASN A 217 -10.36 -17.21 -6.95
N ILE A 218 -10.93 -16.48 -6.00
CA ILE A 218 -12.04 -16.97 -5.17
C ILE A 218 -13.29 -17.15 -6.05
N ARG A 219 -13.63 -16.16 -6.89
CA ARG A 219 -14.79 -16.24 -7.81
C ARG A 219 -14.68 -17.36 -8.84
N SER A 220 -13.47 -17.63 -9.33
CA SER A 220 -13.22 -18.73 -10.27
C SER A 220 -13.06 -20.10 -9.60
N GLY A 221 -13.16 -20.18 -8.28
CA GLY A 221 -13.03 -21.43 -7.52
C GLY A 221 -11.60 -21.98 -7.41
N LYS A 222 -10.57 -21.22 -7.84
CA LYS A 222 -9.16 -21.62 -7.70
C LYS A 222 -8.65 -21.46 -6.27
N LEU A 223 -9.22 -20.50 -5.54
CA LEU A 223 -8.95 -20.29 -4.11
C LEU A 223 -10.22 -20.51 -3.29
N LYS A 224 -10.06 -21.18 -2.16
CA LYS A 224 -11.06 -21.34 -1.12
C LYS A 224 -10.90 -20.24 -0.09
N ALA A 225 -11.88 -19.33 0.04
CA ALA A 225 -11.93 -18.38 1.14
C ALA A 225 -12.43 -19.09 2.41
N LEU A 226 -11.68 -18.97 3.51
CA LEU A 226 -12.07 -19.53 4.82
C LEU A 226 -12.65 -18.48 5.74
N ALA A 227 -12.05 -17.27 5.78
CA ALA A 227 -12.53 -16.17 6.63
C ALA A 227 -11.97 -14.82 6.17
N VAL A 228 -12.64 -13.72 6.53
CA VAL A 228 -12.11 -12.37 6.41
C VAL A 228 -11.39 -11.95 7.69
N THR A 229 -10.42 -11.02 7.59
CA THR A 229 -9.63 -10.57 8.74
C THR A 229 -10.22 -9.35 9.45
N THR A 230 -11.32 -8.82 8.96
CA THR A 230 -12.08 -7.75 9.60
C THR A 230 -12.91 -8.30 10.79
N LEU A 231 -13.27 -7.45 11.75
CA LEU A 231 -14.07 -7.87 12.90
C LEU A 231 -15.46 -8.38 12.50
N ASN A 232 -16.02 -7.85 11.42
CA ASN A 232 -17.30 -8.24 10.87
C ASN A 232 -17.13 -8.78 9.45
N GLY A 233 -18.11 -9.52 8.96
CA GLY A 233 -18.16 -9.95 7.57
C GLY A 233 -18.13 -8.76 6.60
N VAL A 234 -17.72 -8.99 5.36
CA VAL A 234 -17.68 -7.97 4.32
C VAL A 234 -18.72 -8.26 3.24
N ASN A 235 -19.41 -7.23 2.76
CA ASN A 235 -20.43 -7.37 1.71
C ASN A 235 -19.87 -7.95 0.41
N ALA A 236 -18.58 -7.77 0.17
CA ALA A 236 -17.89 -8.26 -1.03
C ALA A 236 -17.72 -9.79 -1.06
N LEU A 237 -17.82 -10.47 0.11
CA LEU A 237 -17.76 -11.92 0.27
C LEU A 237 -18.91 -12.37 1.19
N PRO A 238 -20.17 -12.35 0.73
CA PRO A 238 -21.30 -12.78 1.54
C PRO A 238 -21.15 -14.25 1.96
N GLY A 239 -21.43 -14.53 3.23
CA GLY A 239 -21.33 -15.88 3.79
C GLY A 239 -19.91 -16.33 4.20
N ILE A 240 -18.87 -15.53 4.00
CA ILE A 240 -17.54 -15.80 4.53
C ILE A 240 -17.44 -15.15 5.93
N PRO A 241 -17.22 -15.94 7.00
CA PRO A 241 -17.19 -15.44 8.36
C PRO A 241 -15.91 -14.64 8.65
N PRO A 242 -15.87 -13.79 9.69
CA PRO A 242 -14.64 -13.25 10.23
C PRO A 242 -13.79 -14.34 10.91
N VAL A 243 -12.46 -14.18 10.88
CA VAL A 243 -11.55 -14.98 11.73
C VAL A 243 -11.91 -14.79 13.21
N ALA A 244 -12.40 -13.59 13.56
CA ALA A 244 -12.84 -13.23 14.92
C ALA A 244 -13.95 -14.12 15.49
N ASP A 245 -14.73 -14.81 14.66
CA ASP A 245 -15.73 -15.77 15.12
C ASP A 245 -15.06 -17.01 15.77
N THR A 246 -13.85 -17.35 15.32
CA THR A 246 -13.06 -18.47 15.88
C THR A 246 -12.00 -17.96 16.88
N LEU A 247 -11.33 -16.85 16.57
CA LEU A 247 -10.29 -16.24 17.40
C LEU A 247 -10.73 -14.83 17.80
N LYS A 248 -11.28 -14.69 18.98
CA LYS A 248 -11.91 -13.44 19.47
C LYS A 248 -10.94 -12.25 19.39
N GLY A 249 -11.35 -11.16 18.78
CA GLY A 249 -10.57 -9.93 18.67
C GLY A 249 -9.55 -9.92 17.53
N PHE A 250 -9.46 -10.97 16.74
CA PHE A 250 -8.60 -11.00 15.56
C PHE A 250 -9.09 -9.95 14.52
N ALA A 251 -8.25 -8.93 14.26
CA ALA A 251 -8.58 -7.88 13.30
C ALA A 251 -7.33 -7.28 12.67
N ILE A 252 -7.16 -7.53 11.38
CA ILE A 252 -6.09 -6.93 10.56
C ILE A 252 -6.67 -6.51 9.22
N ASP A 253 -6.56 -5.22 8.88
CA ASP A 253 -6.90 -4.70 7.57
C ASP A 253 -5.70 -3.98 6.93
N THR A 254 -5.80 -3.71 5.64
CA THR A 254 -4.78 -3.00 4.89
C THR A 254 -5.30 -1.64 4.46
N TRP A 255 -4.48 -0.62 4.58
CA TRP A 255 -4.72 0.69 3.99
C TRP A 255 -3.52 1.13 3.14
N TRP A 256 -3.81 1.91 2.11
CA TRP A 256 -2.83 2.59 1.29
C TRP A 256 -3.19 4.07 1.18
N GLY A 257 -2.16 4.91 1.08
CA GLY A 257 -2.32 6.33 0.87
C GLY A 257 -1.15 6.92 0.11
N LEU A 258 -1.23 8.22 -0.18
CA LEU A 258 -0.19 8.96 -0.88
C LEU A 258 0.57 9.84 0.11
N VAL A 259 1.88 9.89 -0.08
CA VAL A 259 2.80 10.72 0.69
C VAL A 259 3.81 11.40 -0.24
N ALA A 260 4.34 12.54 0.21
CA ALA A 260 5.46 13.24 -0.38
C ALA A 260 6.64 13.29 0.62
N PRO A 261 7.84 13.73 0.24
CA PRO A 261 8.92 14.05 1.19
C PRO A 261 8.45 15.07 2.23
N ALA A 262 8.92 14.96 3.48
CA ALA A 262 8.44 15.76 4.61
C ALA A 262 8.50 17.29 4.39
N ALA A 263 9.57 17.77 3.73
CA ALA A 263 9.78 19.19 3.48
C ALA A 263 8.99 19.74 2.27
N THR A 264 8.08 18.95 1.66
CA THR A 264 7.25 19.41 0.53
C THR A 264 6.37 20.56 0.98
N PRO A 265 6.34 21.71 0.26
CA PRO A 265 5.54 22.87 0.62
C PRO A 265 4.05 22.54 0.77
N LYS A 266 3.39 23.18 1.74
CA LYS A 266 1.97 22.89 2.06
C LYS A 266 1.01 23.16 0.91
N ASP A 267 1.26 24.18 0.10
CA ASP A 267 0.47 24.50 -1.09
C ASP A 267 0.59 23.40 -2.15
N VAL A 268 1.79 22.82 -2.31
CA VAL A 268 2.01 21.67 -3.20
C VAL A 268 1.26 20.44 -2.69
N VAL A 269 1.36 20.13 -1.38
CA VAL A 269 0.59 19.02 -0.76
C VAL A 269 -0.91 19.22 -0.94
N THR A 270 -1.41 20.45 -0.74
CA THR A 270 -2.84 20.80 -0.91
C THR A 270 -3.29 20.59 -2.35
N ARG A 271 -2.50 21.03 -3.33
CA ARG A 271 -2.79 20.83 -4.76
C ARG A 271 -2.83 19.33 -5.11
N LEU A 272 -1.87 18.56 -4.64
CA LEU A 272 -1.85 17.10 -4.83
C LEU A 272 -3.07 16.44 -4.17
N ASN A 273 -3.37 16.80 -2.92
CA ASN A 273 -4.56 16.29 -2.21
C ASN A 273 -5.84 16.54 -3.00
N GLN A 274 -6.10 17.78 -3.42
CA GLN A 274 -7.31 18.15 -4.16
C GLN A 274 -7.47 17.31 -5.43
N ALA A 275 -6.40 17.15 -6.21
CA ALA A 275 -6.44 16.39 -7.46
C ALA A 275 -6.71 14.88 -7.20
N PHE A 276 -6.00 14.26 -6.25
CA PHE A 276 -6.19 12.85 -5.95
C PHE A 276 -7.52 12.56 -5.25
N VAL A 277 -8.00 13.44 -4.37
CA VAL A 277 -9.33 13.32 -3.74
C VAL A 277 -10.43 13.41 -4.80
N ALA A 278 -10.34 14.34 -5.75
CA ALA A 278 -11.28 14.43 -6.87
C ALA A 278 -11.27 13.14 -7.71
N ALA A 279 -10.09 12.62 -8.04
CA ALA A 279 -9.93 11.35 -8.77
C ALA A 279 -10.50 10.14 -8.02
N LEU A 280 -10.30 10.06 -6.70
CA LEU A 280 -10.83 8.98 -5.85
C LEU A 280 -12.36 9.03 -5.73
N ASN A 281 -12.95 10.23 -5.75
CA ASN A 281 -14.38 10.42 -5.68
C ASN A 281 -15.10 10.22 -7.02
N ALA A 282 -14.36 10.19 -8.14
CA ALA A 282 -14.95 10.01 -9.47
C ALA A 282 -15.70 8.67 -9.56
N PRO A 283 -16.93 8.64 -10.16
CA PRO A 283 -17.73 7.43 -10.27
C PRO A 283 -17.00 6.27 -10.94
N GLU A 284 -16.21 6.55 -11.97
CA GLU A 284 -15.45 5.54 -12.71
C GLU A 284 -14.32 4.93 -11.87
N THR A 285 -13.69 5.75 -11.02
CA THR A 285 -12.68 5.26 -10.06
C THR A 285 -13.34 4.33 -9.03
N LYS A 286 -14.48 4.73 -8.47
CA LYS A 286 -15.25 3.91 -7.53
C LYS A 286 -15.67 2.59 -8.17
N THR A 287 -16.19 2.62 -9.40
CA THR A 287 -16.56 1.41 -10.16
C THR A 287 -15.35 0.50 -10.37
N ARG A 288 -14.22 1.06 -10.81
CA ARG A 288 -12.99 0.31 -11.04
C ARG A 288 -12.44 -0.30 -9.73
N PHE A 289 -12.44 0.47 -8.63
CA PHE A 289 -11.95 -0.03 -7.35
C PHE A 289 -12.90 -1.07 -6.74
N ALA A 290 -14.20 -0.96 -6.97
CA ALA A 290 -15.16 -2.00 -6.57
C ALA A 290 -14.85 -3.35 -7.23
N THR A 291 -14.33 -3.41 -8.46
CA THR A 291 -13.89 -4.66 -9.09
C THR A 291 -12.69 -5.30 -8.38
N LEU A 292 -11.89 -4.48 -7.70
CA LEU A 292 -10.75 -4.89 -6.87
C LEU A 292 -11.16 -5.10 -5.40
N LEU A 293 -12.44 -4.93 -5.07
CA LEU A 293 -12.96 -4.95 -3.70
C LEU A 293 -12.20 -4.02 -2.76
N ALA A 294 -11.67 -2.93 -3.31
CA ALA A 294 -11.01 -1.85 -2.63
C ALA A 294 -11.99 -0.69 -2.43
N GLU A 295 -12.12 -0.21 -1.21
CA GLU A 295 -12.98 0.92 -0.89
C GLU A 295 -12.18 2.22 -0.93
N PRO A 296 -12.50 3.18 -1.84
CA PRO A 296 -11.89 4.50 -1.80
C PRO A 296 -12.28 5.23 -0.52
N VAL A 297 -11.31 5.74 0.21
CA VAL A 297 -11.51 6.51 1.45
C VAL A 297 -10.64 7.76 1.47
N PRO A 298 -10.88 8.71 0.53
CA PRO A 298 -10.10 9.94 0.46
C PRO A 298 -10.23 10.77 1.72
N THR A 299 -9.13 11.38 2.16
CA THR A 299 -9.05 12.17 3.38
C THR A 299 -8.31 13.48 3.14
N THR A 300 -8.38 14.40 4.10
CA THR A 300 -7.43 15.52 4.18
C THR A 300 -6.03 15.02 4.58
N PRO A 301 -4.96 15.79 4.31
CA PRO A 301 -3.62 15.45 4.74
C PRO A 301 -3.51 15.22 6.25
N GLU A 302 -4.18 16.04 7.06
CA GLU A 302 -4.17 15.96 8.53
C GLU A 302 -4.86 14.69 9.02
N ALA A 303 -6.01 14.34 8.45
CA ALA A 303 -6.74 13.13 8.81
C ALA A 303 -5.92 11.88 8.45
N PHE A 304 -5.24 11.88 7.29
CA PHE A 304 -4.35 10.79 6.93
C PHE A 304 -3.13 10.68 7.85
N GLY A 305 -2.52 11.82 8.21
CA GLY A 305 -1.42 11.86 9.18
C GLY A 305 -1.81 11.30 10.56
N THR A 306 -3.02 11.63 11.01
CA THR A 306 -3.61 11.07 12.24
C THR A 306 -3.77 9.56 12.15
N LEU A 307 -4.34 9.06 11.03
CA LEU A 307 -4.47 7.61 10.78
C LEU A 307 -3.10 6.91 10.83
N MET A 308 -2.10 7.43 10.12
CA MET A 308 -0.75 6.85 10.10
C MET A 308 -0.15 6.76 11.51
N THR A 309 -0.41 7.75 12.35
CA THR A 309 0.06 7.78 13.74
C THR A 309 -0.63 6.74 14.61
N LEU A 310 -1.96 6.65 14.53
CA LEU A 310 -2.75 5.66 15.28
C LEU A 310 -2.41 4.23 14.84
N GLU A 311 -2.25 4.00 13.55
CA GLU A 311 -1.90 2.69 13.02
C GLU A 311 -0.47 2.29 13.45
N ARG A 312 0.51 3.20 13.46
CA ARG A 312 1.85 2.89 14.01
C ARG A 312 1.78 2.44 15.46
N ALA A 313 1.01 3.12 16.30
CA ALA A 313 0.85 2.76 17.72
C ALA A 313 0.16 1.38 17.86
N LYS A 314 -0.88 1.12 17.08
CA LYS A 314 -1.58 -0.18 17.05
C LYS A 314 -0.62 -1.32 16.68
N TYR A 315 0.14 -1.15 15.60
CA TYR A 315 1.04 -2.20 15.11
C TYR A 315 2.30 -2.37 15.97
N GLU A 316 2.73 -1.35 16.72
CA GLU A 316 3.75 -1.51 17.76
C GLU A 316 3.37 -2.61 18.76
N GLY A 317 2.16 -2.51 19.31
CA GLY A 317 1.63 -3.50 20.23
C GLY A 317 1.51 -4.90 19.59
N LEU A 318 1.06 -4.96 18.33
CA LEU A 318 0.86 -6.20 17.61
C LEU A 318 2.19 -6.91 17.28
N VAL A 319 3.19 -6.19 16.76
CA VAL A 319 4.52 -6.73 16.46
C VAL A 319 5.20 -7.23 17.73
N LYS A 320 5.15 -6.46 18.82
CA LYS A 320 5.66 -6.89 20.13
C LYS A 320 4.95 -8.15 20.64
N ALA A 321 3.63 -8.22 20.48
CA ALA A 321 2.82 -9.34 20.94
C ALA A 321 3.06 -10.62 20.14
N THR A 322 3.32 -10.53 18.84
CA THR A 322 3.61 -11.70 17.97
C THR A 322 5.07 -12.13 18.03
N GLY A 323 5.98 -11.27 18.51
CA GLY A 323 7.43 -11.52 18.47
C GLY A 323 8.00 -11.52 17.06
N ALA A 324 7.26 -11.05 16.06
CA ALA A 324 7.70 -10.98 14.66
C ALA A 324 8.92 -10.07 14.52
N ARG A 325 9.94 -10.51 13.80
CA ARG A 325 11.19 -9.77 13.54
C ARG A 325 11.68 -10.03 12.13
N VAL A 326 12.39 -9.07 11.59
CA VAL A 326 13.19 -9.20 10.36
C VAL A 326 14.57 -8.66 10.68
N ASP A 327 15.55 -9.53 10.63
CA ASP A 327 16.97 -9.21 10.87
C ASP A 327 17.60 -8.55 9.64
#